data_2de4d3cb5db22525f49b0ee0eef4d8f8
#
_entry.id   2de4d3cb5db22525f49b0ee0eef4d8f8
#
_cell.length_a   1.000
_cell.length_b   1.000
_cell.length_c   1.000
_cell.angle_alpha   90.00
_cell.angle_beta   90.00
_cell.angle_gamma   90.00
#
_symmetry.space_group_name_H-M   'P 1'
#
loop_
_entity.id
_entity.type
_entity.pdbx_description
1 polymer ?
#
loop_
_entity_poly.entity_id
_entity_poly.type
_entity_poly.pdbx_seq_one_letter_code
_entity_poly.pdbx_strand_id
1 'polypeptide(L)'
;IFDKADEVLGRSISKMCFEGPEEDLKQTINTQPAILVTSIAALEALREKTGVKPDFVAGHSLGEYGAYYAADVVDFATAMKLIDKRAREMNDAATKTKGAMTAVIGMSKDSILDVIGKVDGMVSVANYNSPAQIVITGEAEAVAKANEALKEAGAKRVIPLPVSGGFHSMLMEEASVKFSE
;
A
#
# COMPACT_ATOMS: atom_id res chain seq x y z
N ILE A 1 19.35 9.29 -8.83
CA ILE A 1 18.28 9.04 -7.86
C ILE A 1 18.41 7.64 -7.28
N PHE A 2 18.47 6.59 -8.10
CA PHE A 2 18.58 5.20 -7.62
C PHE A 2 19.82 4.95 -6.78
N ASP A 3 21.01 5.40 -7.22
CA ASP A 3 22.26 5.28 -6.45
C ASP A 3 22.18 5.96 -5.08
N LYS A 4 21.54 7.14 -5.03
CA LYS A 4 21.28 7.85 -3.77
C LYS A 4 20.35 7.05 -2.84
N ALA A 5 19.36 6.34 -3.41
CA ALA A 5 18.48 5.49 -2.61
C ALA A 5 19.26 4.31 -2.01
N ASP A 6 20.14 3.68 -2.78
CA ASP A 6 21.01 2.60 -2.30
C ASP A 6 21.90 3.07 -1.14
N GLU A 7 22.50 4.26 -1.26
CA GLU A 7 23.31 4.87 -0.19
C GLU A 7 22.50 5.12 1.09
N VAL A 8 21.31 5.73 0.95
CA VAL A 8 20.43 6.06 2.09
C VAL A 8 19.93 4.80 2.80
N LEU A 9 19.57 3.76 2.03
CA LEU A 9 18.99 2.53 2.56
C LEU A 9 20.06 1.49 3.01
N GLY A 10 21.32 1.68 2.60
CA GLY A 10 22.39 0.71 2.84
C GLY A 10 22.17 -0.64 2.16
N ARG A 11 21.36 -0.66 1.08
CA ARG A 11 21.07 -1.86 0.28
C ARG A 11 20.71 -1.49 -1.15
N SER A 12 20.96 -2.39 -2.10
CA SER A 12 20.76 -2.10 -3.52
C SER A 12 19.31 -2.30 -3.96
N ILE A 13 18.49 -1.29 -3.73
CA ILE A 13 17.11 -1.24 -4.26
C ILE A 13 17.13 -1.02 -5.78
N SER A 14 18.16 -0.32 -6.29
CA SER A 14 18.36 -0.12 -7.73
C SER A 14 18.47 -1.43 -8.48
N LYS A 15 19.36 -2.33 -8.03
CA LYS A 15 19.54 -3.64 -8.63
C LYS A 15 18.24 -4.43 -8.63
N MET A 16 17.51 -4.41 -7.52
CA MET A 16 16.23 -5.10 -7.43
C MET A 16 15.19 -4.54 -8.42
N CYS A 17 15.14 -3.22 -8.63
CA CYS A 17 14.24 -2.60 -9.60
C CYS A 17 14.55 -2.98 -11.04
N PHE A 18 15.84 -3.12 -11.40
CA PHE A 18 16.26 -3.32 -12.79
C PHE A 18 16.50 -4.77 -13.15
N GLU A 19 16.90 -5.60 -12.21
CA GLU A 19 17.32 -6.98 -12.46
C GLU A 19 16.44 -8.01 -11.74
N GLY A 20 15.63 -7.58 -10.77
CA GLY A 20 14.79 -8.46 -9.94
C GLY A 20 15.58 -9.21 -8.86
N PRO A 21 15.14 -10.41 -8.46
CA PRO A 21 14.01 -11.17 -9.02
C PRO A 21 12.64 -10.57 -8.65
N GLU A 22 11.65 -10.84 -9.46
CA GLU A 22 10.27 -10.31 -9.27
C GLU A 22 9.67 -10.77 -7.94
N GLU A 23 9.97 -11.96 -7.47
CA GLU A 23 9.48 -12.50 -6.21
C GLU A 23 9.96 -11.68 -5.00
N ASP A 24 11.20 -11.21 -5.02
CA ASP A 24 11.73 -10.34 -3.97
C ASP A 24 11.12 -8.94 -4.07
N LEU A 25 10.92 -8.44 -5.28
CA LEU A 25 10.32 -7.13 -5.51
C LEU A 25 8.86 -7.07 -5.04
N LYS A 26 8.11 -8.17 -5.08
CA LYS A 26 6.73 -8.28 -4.59
C LYS A 26 6.61 -8.22 -3.06
N GLN A 27 7.68 -8.47 -2.33
CA GLN A 27 7.65 -8.36 -0.87
C GLN A 27 7.48 -6.91 -0.43
N THR A 28 6.54 -6.66 0.49
CA THR A 28 6.18 -5.29 0.92
C THR A 28 7.38 -4.45 1.37
N ILE A 29 8.36 -5.10 1.99
CA ILE A 29 9.62 -4.48 2.44
C ILE A 29 10.45 -3.92 1.29
N ASN A 30 10.31 -4.46 0.10
CA ASN A 30 11.02 -4.05 -1.12
C ASN A 30 10.12 -3.24 -2.05
N THR A 31 8.87 -3.63 -2.21
CA THR A 31 7.90 -2.96 -3.08
C THR A 31 7.76 -1.49 -2.75
N GLN A 32 7.62 -1.14 -1.46
CA GLN A 32 7.34 0.24 -1.08
C GLN A 32 8.51 1.18 -1.41
N PRO A 33 9.78 0.91 -1.01
CA PRO A 33 10.91 1.74 -1.41
C PRO A 33 11.13 1.77 -2.93
N ALA A 34 10.92 0.64 -3.63
CA ALA A 34 11.09 0.57 -5.08
C ALA A 34 10.09 1.47 -5.82
N ILE A 35 8.82 1.47 -5.42
CA ILE A 35 7.81 2.35 -6.03
C ILE A 35 8.12 3.81 -5.71
N LEU A 36 8.52 4.14 -4.47
CA LEU A 36 8.82 5.51 -4.11
C LEU A 36 10.01 6.06 -4.89
N VAL A 37 11.15 5.35 -4.93
CA VAL A 37 12.33 5.80 -5.66
C VAL A 37 12.06 5.98 -7.15
N THR A 38 11.26 5.07 -7.74
CA THR A 38 10.85 5.17 -9.15
C THR A 38 9.96 6.37 -9.40
N SER A 39 9.00 6.64 -8.51
CA SER A 39 8.11 7.80 -8.60
C SER A 39 8.88 9.11 -8.48
N ILE A 40 9.83 9.20 -7.53
CA ILE A 40 10.69 10.37 -7.39
C ILE A 40 11.60 10.55 -8.60
N ALA A 41 12.19 9.47 -9.13
CA ALA A 41 13.03 9.54 -10.33
C ALA A 41 12.25 10.07 -11.54
N ALA A 42 11.00 9.62 -11.71
CA ALA A 42 10.11 10.12 -12.77
C ALA A 42 9.75 11.59 -12.58
N LEU A 43 9.45 12.01 -11.34
CA LEU A 43 9.16 13.41 -11.01
C LEU A 43 10.36 14.31 -11.30
N GLU A 44 11.56 13.93 -10.87
CA GLU A 44 12.76 14.72 -11.09
C GLU A 44 13.11 14.84 -12.58
N ALA A 45 12.99 13.76 -13.34
CA ALA A 45 13.14 13.80 -14.78
C ALA A 45 12.12 14.74 -15.47
N LEU A 46 10.88 14.76 -14.99
CA LEU A 46 9.84 15.68 -15.47
C LEU A 46 10.17 17.12 -15.12
N ARG A 47 10.55 17.38 -13.87
CA ARG A 47 10.96 18.72 -13.38
C ARG A 47 12.12 19.29 -14.19
N GLU A 48 13.16 18.49 -14.44
CA GLU A 48 14.31 18.87 -15.22
C GLU A 48 13.95 19.29 -16.66
N LYS A 49 13.03 18.55 -17.30
CA LYS A 49 12.63 18.79 -18.68
C LYS A 49 11.63 19.94 -18.84
N THR A 50 10.76 20.15 -17.88
CA THR A 50 9.59 21.04 -18.06
C THR A 50 9.56 22.20 -17.09
N GLY A 51 10.30 22.12 -15.96
CA GLY A 51 10.20 23.10 -14.89
C GLY A 51 8.83 23.09 -14.17
N VAL A 52 7.97 22.10 -14.45
CA VAL A 52 6.61 22.04 -13.87
C VAL A 52 6.64 21.95 -12.35
N LYS A 53 5.76 22.73 -11.72
CA LYS A 53 5.47 22.64 -10.29
C LYS A 53 3.98 22.33 -10.14
N PRO A 54 3.62 21.32 -9.35
CA PRO A 54 2.21 21.03 -9.08
C PRO A 54 1.61 22.10 -8.17
N ASP A 55 0.34 22.45 -8.40
CA ASP A 55 -0.45 23.27 -7.46
C ASP A 55 -0.96 22.44 -6.30
N PHE A 56 -1.22 21.14 -6.55
CA PHE A 56 -1.68 20.17 -5.57
C PHE A 56 -0.97 18.84 -5.78
N VAL A 57 -0.76 18.13 -4.68
CA VAL A 57 -0.21 16.77 -4.68
C VAL A 57 -1.09 15.84 -3.86
N ALA A 58 -1.16 14.59 -4.25
CA ALA A 58 -1.86 13.56 -3.50
C ALA A 58 -1.15 12.21 -3.68
N GLY A 59 -1.36 11.31 -2.73
CA GLY A 59 -0.78 9.97 -2.79
C GLY A 59 -1.71 8.93 -2.18
N HIS A 60 -1.80 7.77 -2.83
CA HIS A 60 -2.55 6.63 -2.33
C HIS A 60 -1.62 5.71 -1.54
N SER A 61 -1.90 5.50 -0.24
CA SER A 61 -1.10 4.67 0.67
C SER A 61 0.39 5.07 0.67
N LEU A 62 1.29 4.26 0.14
CA LEU A 62 2.71 4.61 0.04
C LEU A 62 2.98 5.86 -0.82
N GLY A 63 2.11 6.17 -1.76
CA GLY A 63 2.21 7.35 -2.62
C GLY A 63 2.15 8.68 -1.85
N GLU A 64 1.64 8.69 -0.63
CA GLU A 64 1.64 9.84 0.27
C GLU A 64 3.07 10.36 0.53
N TYR A 65 4.06 9.47 0.64
CA TYR A 65 5.47 9.84 0.82
C TYR A 65 6.06 10.49 -0.43
N GLY A 66 5.61 10.07 -1.62
CA GLY A 66 5.92 10.76 -2.87
C GLY A 66 5.29 12.15 -2.95
N ALA A 67 4.07 12.30 -2.41
CA ALA A 67 3.41 13.60 -2.31
C ALA A 67 4.15 14.53 -1.33
N TYR A 68 4.59 14.04 -0.16
CA TYR A 68 5.41 14.84 0.76
C TYR A 68 6.71 15.32 0.11
N TYR A 69 7.39 14.45 -0.63
CA TYR A 69 8.58 14.84 -1.38
C TYR A 69 8.26 15.87 -2.47
N ALA A 70 7.20 15.65 -3.25
CA ALA A 70 6.80 16.54 -4.33
C ALA A 70 6.39 17.95 -3.84
N ALA A 71 5.89 18.04 -2.61
CA ALA A 71 5.51 19.27 -1.92
C ALA A 71 6.66 19.92 -1.13
N ASP A 72 7.88 19.38 -1.23
CA ASP A 72 9.06 19.83 -0.48
C ASP A 72 8.88 19.81 1.06
N VAL A 73 7.97 18.96 1.59
CA VAL A 73 7.75 18.75 3.04
C VAL A 73 8.89 17.94 3.65
N VAL A 74 9.41 16.98 2.90
CA VAL A 74 10.58 16.16 3.28
C VAL A 74 11.59 16.12 2.15
N ASP A 75 12.86 16.00 2.49
CA ASP A 75 13.93 15.76 1.51
C ASP A 75 13.95 14.29 1.06
N PHE A 76 14.76 14.00 0.03
CA PHE A 76 14.89 12.66 -0.53
C PHE A 76 15.30 11.60 0.49
N ALA A 77 16.32 11.92 1.32
CA ALA A 77 16.84 10.96 2.28
C ALA A 77 15.82 10.66 3.37
N THR A 78 15.10 11.65 3.83
CA THR A 78 14.00 11.50 4.79
C THR A 78 12.86 10.68 4.20
N ALA A 79 12.42 10.97 2.97
CA ALA A 79 11.37 10.21 2.29
C ALA A 79 11.74 8.71 2.17
N MET A 80 12.98 8.42 1.76
CA MET A 80 13.46 7.03 1.64
C MET A 80 13.55 6.32 2.98
N LYS A 81 14.01 6.98 4.05
CA LYS A 81 14.05 6.39 5.41
C LYS A 81 12.65 6.13 5.96
N LEU A 82 11.73 7.06 5.77
CA LEU A 82 10.34 6.90 6.22
C LEU A 82 9.66 5.72 5.53
N ILE A 83 9.79 5.62 4.21
CA ILE A 83 9.15 4.52 3.48
C ILE A 83 9.79 3.16 3.81
N ASP A 84 11.11 3.10 4.05
CA ASP A 84 11.77 1.87 4.47
C ASP A 84 11.32 1.45 5.87
N LYS A 85 11.25 2.39 6.84
CA LYS A 85 10.69 2.12 8.17
C LYS A 85 9.26 1.61 8.06
N ARG A 86 8.38 2.32 7.31
CA ARG A 86 7.01 1.90 7.07
C ARG A 86 6.92 0.48 6.50
N ALA A 87 7.71 0.19 5.48
CA ALA A 87 7.72 -1.11 4.82
C ALA A 87 8.12 -2.23 5.77
N ARG A 88 9.11 -2.00 6.64
CA ARG A 88 9.56 -2.96 7.66
C ARG A 88 8.48 -3.21 8.71
N GLU A 89 7.93 -2.16 9.31
CA GLU A 89 6.91 -2.31 10.36
C GLU A 89 5.64 -3.00 9.82
N MET A 90 5.20 -2.64 8.62
CA MET A 90 4.07 -3.30 7.96
C MET A 90 4.37 -4.78 7.62
N ASN A 91 5.59 -5.08 7.16
CA ASN A 91 6.01 -6.45 6.89
C ASN A 91 6.03 -7.29 8.17
N ASP A 92 6.59 -6.75 9.24
CA ASP A 92 6.67 -7.43 10.55
C ASP A 92 5.29 -7.71 11.12
N ALA A 93 4.36 -6.75 11.02
CA ALA A 93 2.98 -6.97 11.40
C ALA A 93 2.30 -8.05 10.52
N ALA A 94 2.52 -8.02 9.21
CA ALA A 94 1.95 -9.00 8.28
C ALA A 94 2.48 -10.42 8.52
N THR A 95 3.72 -10.59 8.96
CA THR A 95 4.29 -11.90 9.30
C THR A 95 3.73 -12.48 10.60
N LYS A 96 3.32 -11.63 11.53
CA LYS A 96 2.72 -12.03 12.81
C LYS A 96 1.24 -12.37 12.71
N THR A 97 0.55 -11.80 11.72
CA THR A 97 -0.89 -11.90 11.54
C THR A 97 -1.24 -12.50 10.18
N LYS A 98 -2.21 -13.41 10.14
CA LYS A 98 -2.74 -13.93 8.86
C LYS A 98 -3.81 -12.98 8.33
N GLY A 99 -3.38 -11.96 7.59
CA GLY A 99 -4.28 -10.99 6.98
C GLY A 99 -4.49 -11.22 5.48
N ALA A 100 -5.56 -10.67 4.94
CA ALA A 100 -5.87 -10.67 3.51
C ALA A 100 -6.56 -9.38 3.09
N MET A 101 -6.53 -9.13 1.77
CA MET A 101 -7.24 -8.02 1.14
C MET A 101 -7.95 -8.48 -0.12
N THR A 102 -9.10 -7.89 -0.40
CA THR A 102 -9.91 -8.22 -1.58
C THR A 102 -10.51 -6.96 -2.19
N ALA A 103 -10.39 -6.81 -3.51
CA ALA A 103 -11.08 -5.77 -4.26
C ALA A 103 -12.51 -6.23 -4.61
N VAL A 104 -13.50 -5.44 -4.21
CA VAL A 104 -14.93 -5.64 -4.49
C VAL A 104 -15.34 -4.64 -5.55
N ILE A 105 -15.90 -5.14 -6.67
CA ILE A 105 -16.23 -4.31 -7.82
C ILE A 105 -17.74 -4.37 -8.09
N GLY A 106 -18.32 -3.21 -8.33
CA GLY A 106 -19.71 -3.07 -8.79
C GLY A 106 -20.75 -3.28 -7.70
N MET A 107 -20.41 -3.01 -6.45
CA MET A 107 -21.32 -2.97 -5.31
C MET A 107 -21.17 -1.63 -4.58
N SER A 108 -22.26 -1.09 -4.03
CA SER A 108 -22.25 0.17 -3.28
C SER A 108 -21.53 0.02 -1.94
N LYS A 109 -21.00 1.14 -1.42
CA LYS A 109 -20.38 1.20 -0.09
C LYS A 109 -21.28 0.63 0.99
N ASP A 110 -22.54 1.07 1.03
CA ASP A 110 -23.48 0.69 2.10
C ASP A 110 -23.78 -0.80 2.04
N SER A 111 -23.98 -1.35 0.84
CA SER A 111 -24.18 -2.80 0.66
C SER A 111 -22.96 -3.62 1.11
N ILE A 112 -21.74 -3.15 0.82
CA ILE A 112 -20.52 -3.83 1.29
C ILE A 112 -20.44 -3.79 2.81
N LEU A 113 -20.68 -2.62 3.43
CA LEU A 113 -20.67 -2.48 4.90
C LEU A 113 -21.70 -3.37 5.57
N ASP A 114 -22.91 -3.48 5.01
CA ASP A 114 -23.99 -4.33 5.52
C ASP A 114 -23.61 -5.82 5.46
N VAL A 115 -22.88 -6.25 4.43
CA VAL A 115 -22.45 -7.65 4.27
C VAL A 115 -21.30 -7.95 5.23
N ILE A 116 -20.23 -7.14 5.22
CA ILE A 116 -19.06 -7.40 6.07
C ILE A 116 -19.38 -7.26 7.56
N GLY A 117 -20.33 -6.39 7.93
CA GLY A 117 -20.79 -6.25 9.31
C GLY A 117 -21.50 -7.48 9.90
N LYS A 118 -21.87 -8.46 9.07
CA LYS A 118 -22.49 -9.74 9.48
C LYS A 118 -21.50 -10.90 9.52
N VAL A 119 -20.26 -10.66 9.13
CA VAL A 119 -19.22 -11.69 9.10
C VAL A 119 -18.53 -11.77 10.47
N ASP A 120 -18.41 -12.99 11.00
CA ASP A 120 -17.62 -13.22 12.21
C ASP A 120 -16.13 -13.08 11.93
N GLY A 121 -15.43 -12.32 12.78
CA GLY A 121 -14.02 -12.00 12.64
C GLY A 121 -13.81 -10.56 12.16
N MET A 122 -12.54 -10.15 12.10
CA MET A 122 -12.21 -8.77 11.77
C MET A 122 -12.13 -8.56 10.26
N VAL A 123 -13.11 -7.83 9.71
CA VAL A 123 -13.11 -7.33 8.33
C VAL A 123 -13.52 -5.85 8.34
N SER A 124 -12.80 -5.05 7.58
CA SER A 124 -13.08 -3.63 7.41
C SER A 124 -12.83 -3.17 5.97
N VAL A 125 -13.21 -1.93 5.66
CA VAL A 125 -12.84 -1.31 4.39
C VAL A 125 -11.44 -0.70 4.52
N ALA A 126 -10.55 -1.09 3.60
CA ALA A 126 -9.21 -0.53 3.48
C ALA A 126 -9.20 0.73 2.60
N ASN A 127 -9.83 0.66 1.43
CA ASN A 127 -9.75 1.72 0.42
C ASN A 127 -11.09 1.93 -0.28
N TYR A 128 -11.44 3.19 -0.48
CA TYR A 128 -12.49 3.65 -1.39
C TYR A 128 -11.82 4.17 -2.67
N ASN A 129 -11.49 3.27 -3.61
CA ASN A 129 -10.72 3.64 -4.81
C ASN A 129 -11.56 4.40 -5.83
N SER A 130 -12.83 4.02 -5.96
CA SER A 130 -13.81 4.69 -6.81
C SER A 130 -15.23 4.31 -6.36
N PRO A 131 -16.28 4.98 -6.87
CA PRO A 131 -17.67 4.55 -6.60
C PRO A 131 -17.96 3.09 -6.98
N ALA A 132 -17.16 2.49 -7.86
CA ALA A 132 -17.33 1.13 -8.35
C ALA A 132 -16.31 0.12 -7.79
N GLN A 133 -15.31 0.57 -7.03
CA GLN A 133 -14.25 -0.30 -6.50
C GLN A 133 -13.89 0.07 -5.06
N ILE A 134 -14.12 -0.87 -4.17
CA ILE A 134 -13.80 -0.78 -2.74
C ILE A 134 -12.92 -1.98 -2.39
N VAL A 135 -11.91 -1.76 -1.55
CA VAL A 135 -11.05 -2.84 -1.04
C VAL A 135 -11.41 -3.13 0.40
N ILE A 136 -11.68 -4.39 0.70
CA ILE A 136 -11.84 -4.89 2.08
C ILE A 136 -10.54 -5.53 2.55
N THR A 137 -10.34 -5.54 3.86
CA THR A 137 -9.12 -6.01 4.54
C THR A 137 -9.48 -6.61 5.89
N GLY A 138 -8.64 -7.50 6.42
CA GLY A 138 -8.83 -8.07 7.74
C GLY A 138 -8.14 -9.42 7.92
N GLU A 139 -8.64 -10.20 8.87
CA GLU A 139 -8.21 -11.57 9.08
C GLU A 139 -8.51 -12.44 7.86
N ALA A 140 -7.56 -13.27 7.44
CA ALA A 140 -7.67 -14.04 6.20
C ALA A 140 -8.94 -14.91 6.14
N GLU A 141 -9.31 -15.57 7.26
CA GLU A 141 -10.51 -16.39 7.33
C GLU A 141 -11.80 -15.55 7.26
N ALA A 142 -11.82 -14.39 7.92
CA ALA A 142 -12.95 -13.49 7.90
C ALA A 142 -13.12 -12.85 6.51
N VAL A 143 -12.03 -12.44 5.87
CA VAL A 143 -12.05 -11.94 4.49
C VAL A 143 -12.52 -13.02 3.51
N ALA A 144 -12.13 -14.28 3.70
CA ALA A 144 -12.61 -15.38 2.86
C ALA A 144 -14.14 -15.58 2.99
N LYS A 145 -14.67 -15.55 4.22
CA LYS A 145 -16.14 -15.59 4.45
C LYS A 145 -16.84 -14.39 3.82
N ALA A 146 -16.26 -13.19 4.00
CA ALA A 146 -16.79 -11.97 3.39
C ALA A 146 -16.83 -12.05 1.87
N ASN A 147 -15.81 -12.65 1.23
CA ASN A 147 -15.76 -12.83 -0.21
C ASN A 147 -16.96 -13.65 -0.75
N GLU A 148 -17.31 -14.73 -0.07
CA GLU A 148 -18.47 -15.55 -0.48
C GLU A 148 -19.78 -14.79 -0.26
N ALA A 149 -19.95 -14.18 0.91
CA ALA A 149 -21.15 -13.38 1.21
C ALA A 149 -21.35 -12.20 0.23
N LEU A 150 -20.27 -11.54 -0.18
CA LEU A 150 -20.31 -10.44 -1.14
C LEU A 150 -20.67 -10.92 -2.56
N LYS A 151 -20.20 -12.11 -2.96
CA LYS A 151 -20.64 -12.73 -4.24
C LYS A 151 -22.14 -13.05 -4.23
N GLU A 152 -22.61 -13.67 -3.14
CA GLU A 152 -24.03 -14.00 -2.95
C GLU A 152 -24.91 -12.74 -2.91
N ALA A 153 -24.41 -11.65 -2.33
CA ALA A 153 -25.10 -10.35 -2.28
C ALA A 153 -25.05 -9.57 -3.61
N GLY A 154 -24.43 -10.11 -4.66
CA GLY A 154 -24.48 -9.55 -6.01
C GLY A 154 -23.30 -8.64 -6.39
N ALA A 155 -22.15 -8.73 -5.73
CA ALA A 155 -20.93 -8.08 -6.19
C ALA A 155 -20.55 -8.60 -7.60
N LYS A 156 -20.28 -7.69 -8.54
CA LYS A 156 -19.93 -8.08 -9.91
C LYS A 156 -18.64 -8.89 -9.98
N ARG A 157 -17.65 -8.49 -9.16
CA ARG A 157 -16.37 -9.20 -9.04
C ARG A 157 -15.84 -9.05 -7.62
N VAL A 158 -15.27 -10.13 -7.10
CA VAL A 158 -14.59 -10.21 -5.81
C VAL A 158 -13.21 -10.79 -6.09
N ILE A 159 -12.16 -9.97 -6.02
CA ILE A 159 -10.81 -10.30 -6.50
C ILE A 159 -9.85 -10.24 -5.32
N PRO A 160 -9.38 -11.39 -4.78
CA PRO A 160 -8.31 -11.41 -3.81
C PRO A 160 -7.06 -10.72 -4.34
N LEU A 161 -6.43 -9.88 -3.52
CA LEU A 161 -5.20 -9.20 -3.88
C LEU A 161 -3.99 -10.07 -3.49
N PRO A 162 -2.91 -10.08 -4.30
CA PRO A 162 -1.71 -10.86 -4.04
C PRO A 162 -0.82 -10.16 -3.00
N VAL A 163 -1.35 -9.94 -1.80
CA VAL A 163 -0.65 -9.31 -0.68
C VAL A 163 -0.65 -10.24 0.52
N SER A 164 0.39 -10.17 1.33
CA SER A 164 0.62 -11.07 2.46
C SER A 164 0.06 -10.58 3.80
N GLY A 165 -0.65 -9.45 3.84
CA GLY A 165 -1.12 -8.84 5.08
C GLY A 165 -2.49 -8.18 4.97
N GLY A 166 -3.15 -8.02 6.10
CA GLY A 166 -4.39 -7.22 6.23
C GLY A 166 -4.06 -5.74 6.40
N PHE A 167 -3.45 -5.15 5.36
CA PHE A 167 -3.05 -3.74 5.41
C PHE A 167 -4.24 -2.81 5.57
N HIS A 168 -4.02 -1.65 6.20
CA HIS A 168 -5.05 -0.66 6.50
C HIS A 168 -6.18 -1.18 7.40
N SER A 169 -5.89 -2.14 8.28
CA SER A 169 -6.81 -2.66 9.30
C SER A 169 -6.18 -2.56 10.69
N MET A 170 -6.94 -2.96 11.70
CA MET A 170 -6.44 -3.07 13.08
C MET A 170 -5.25 -4.03 13.23
N LEU A 171 -5.02 -4.94 12.27
CA LEU A 171 -3.82 -5.79 12.24
C LEU A 171 -2.52 -4.99 12.07
N MET A 172 -2.60 -3.72 11.67
CA MET A 172 -1.46 -2.82 11.52
C MET A 172 -1.28 -1.87 12.71
N GLU A 173 -2.03 -2.02 13.82
CA GLU A 173 -1.95 -1.12 14.97
C GLU A 173 -0.54 -1.08 15.57
N GLU A 174 0.07 -2.25 15.81
CA GLU A 174 1.45 -2.35 16.32
C GLU A 174 2.45 -1.65 15.38
N ALA A 175 2.29 -1.82 14.07
CA ALA A 175 3.12 -1.16 13.07
C ALA A 175 2.95 0.36 13.10
N SER A 176 1.72 0.84 13.27
CA SER A 176 1.42 2.28 13.37
C SER A 176 2.10 2.93 14.58
N VAL A 177 2.01 2.28 15.76
CA VAL A 177 2.65 2.76 16.98
C VAL A 177 4.18 2.85 16.79
N LYS A 178 4.81 1.76 16.33
CA LYS A 178 6.25 1.73 16.09
C LYS A 178 6.73 2.69 15.02
N PHE A 179 5.88 2.96 14.03
CA PHE A 179 6.21 3.92 12.99
C PHE A 179 6.24 5.36 13.52
N SER A 180 5.41 5.68 14.51
CA SER A 180 5.30 7.02 15.11
C SER A 180 6.44 7.36 16.09
N GLU A 181 7.22 6.39 16.54
CA GLU A 181 8.44 6.57 17.35
C GLU A 181 9.64 7.05 16.51
#